data_ac81793c334b0021d568a85fbd0b81fc
#
_entry.id   ac81793c334b0021d568a85fbd0b81fc
#
_cell.length_a   1.000
_cell.length_b   1.000
_cell.length_c   1.000
_cell.angle_alpha   90.00
_cell.angle_beta   90.00
_cell.angle_gamma   90.00
#
_symmetry.space_group_name_H-M   'P 1'
#
loop_
_entity.id
_entity.type
_entity.pdbx_description
1 polymer ?
#
loop_
_entity_poly.entity_id
_entity_poly.type
_entity_poly.pdbx_seq_one_letter_code
_entity_poly.pdbx_strand_id
1 'polypeptide(L)'
;MRRYKADIDKTESFMNADLLRGSCHCGTVKFEVRTAVVPASRCNCSLCRRKGALMTPPFAASDLKILSGEGALTLYQFNSRVAKHYFCRHCGIYPFHQTRKDPLLWRVNIGCLEGVDPYTLEAGVADGASLSVVKVVEDA
;
A
#
# COMPACT_ATOMS: atom_id res chain seq x y z
N MET A 1 8.34 -21.16 0.00
CA MET A 1 7.46 -20.06 -0.35
C MET A 1 7.60 -19.71 -1.81
N ARG A 2 6.50 -19.48 -2.40
CA ARG A 2 6.52 -19.17 -3.80
C ARG A 2 7.01 -17.76 -4.05
N ARG A 3 7.98 -17.64 -4.90
CA ARG A 3 8.52 -16.34 -5.23
C ARG A 3 7.61 -15.62 -6.20
N TYR A 4 7.49 -14.32 -6.02
CA TYR A 4 6.77 -13.51 -6.97
C TYR A 4 7.48 -13.57 -8.31
N LYS A 5 6.71 -13.66 -9.37
CA LYS A 5 7.28 -13.95 -10.68
C LYS A 5 7.67 -12.75 -11.49
N ALA A 6 7.78 -11.63 -10.86
CA ALA A 6 8.13 -10.41 -11.57
C ALA A 6 9.46 -10.53 -12.31
N ASP A 7 10.36 -11.32 -11.77
CA ASP A 7 11.66 -11.50 -12.38
C ASP A 7 11.59 -12.27 -13.68
N ILE A 8 10.47 -12.94 -13.95
CA ILE A 8 10.31 -13.71 -15.17
C ILE A 8 9.92 -12.81 -16.31
N ASP A 9 8.88 -12.02 -16.10
CA ASP A 9 8.38 -11.12 -17.14
C ASP A 9 7.66 -9.98 -16.50
N LYS A 10 8.35 -8.88 -16.29
CA LYS A 10 7.77 -7.73 -15.63
C LYS A 10 6.65 -7.11 -16.42
N THR A 11 6.76 -7.15 -17.74
CA THR A 11 5.72 -6.58 -18.58
C THR A 11 4.43 -7.35 -18.42
N GLU A 12 4.53 -8.65 -18.43
CA GLU A 12 3.36 -9.49 -18.26
C GLU A 12 2.75 -9.30 -16.87
N SER A 13 3.57 -9.28 -15.83
CA SER A 13 3.05 -9.06 -14.49
C SER A 13 2.37 -7.72 -14.35
N PHE A 14 2.89 -6.72 -15.01
CA PHE A 14 2.33 -5.40 -14.94
C PHE A 14 0.98 -5.31 -15.66
N MET A 15 0.85 -6.02 -16.76
CA MET A 15 -0.37 -5.98 -17.56
C MET A 15 -1.41 -6.97 -17.09
N ASN A 16 -0.97 -8.11 -16.55
CA ASN A 16 -1.86 -9.19 -16.12
C ASN A 16 -1.73 -9.34 -14.62
N ALA A 17 -2.28 -8.36 -13.91
CA ALA A 17 -2.19 -8.34 -12.47
C ALA A 17 -2.79 -9.59 -11.85
N ASP A 18 -2.06 -10.19 -10.91
CA ASP A 18 -2.53 -11.35 -10.19
C ASP A 18 -3.55 -10.97 -9.14
N LEU A 19 -4.41 -11.93 -8.82
CA LEU A 19 -5.30 -11.81 -7.68
C LEU A 19 -4.53 -12.31 -6.46
N LEU A 20 -4.31 -11.42 -5.51
CA LEU A 20 -3.51 -11.70 -4.34
C LEU A 20 -4.33 -11.50 -3.08
N ARG A 21 -3.96 -12.20 -2.03
CA ARG A 21 -4.61 -12.05 -0.74
C ARG A 21 -3.66 -11.44 0.26
N GLY A 22 -4.22 -10.67 1.18
CA GLY A 22 -3.42 -10.06 2.22
C GLY A 22 -4.16 -9.98 3.53
N SER A 23 -3.43 -9.66 4.58
CA SER A 23 -4.02 -9.47 5.89
C SER A 23 -3.11 -8.60 6.75
N CYS A 24 -3.70 -8.02 7.79
CA CYS A 24 -2.91 -7.40 8.85
C CYS A 24 -2.29 -8.50 9.71
N HIS A 25 -1.44 -8.11 10.64
CA HIS A 25 -0.69 -9.09 11.43
C HIS A 25 -1.59 -9.97 12.29
N CYS A 26 -2.60 -9.38 12.92
CA CYS A 26 -3.47 -10.17 13.81
C CYS A 26 -4.54 -10.95 13.05
N GLY A 27 -4.66 -10.73 11.74
CA GLY A 27 -5.61 -11.48 10.93
C GLY A 27 -7.02 -10.91 10.94
N THR A 28 -7.30 -9.88 11.70
CA THR A 28 -8.65 -9.30 11.74
C THR A 28 -9.04 -8.73 10.38
N VAL A 29 -8.12 -8.00 9.76
CA VAL A 29 -8.36 -7.40 8.44
C VAL A 29 -7.82 -8.32 7.38
N LYS A 30 -8.69 -8.78 6.50
CA LYS A 30 -8.30 -9.61 5.38
C LYS A 30 -8.87 -9.00 4.11
N PHE A 31 -8.11 -9.11 3.04
CA PHE A 31 -8.54 -8.52 1.77
C PHE A 31 -7.97 -9.33 0.62
N GLU A 32 -8.53 -9.09 -0.54
CA GLU A 32 -7.93 -9.57 -1.78
C GLU A 32 -7.83 -8.41 -2.75
N VAL A 33 -6.85 -8.46 -3.61
CA VAL A 33 -6.57 -7.36 -4.51
C VAL A 33 -6.01 -7.89 -5.81
N ARG A 34 -6.43 -7.27 -6.90
CA ARG A 34 -5.87 -7.58 -8.21
C ARG A 34 -4.89 -6.49 -8.56
N THR A 35 -3.61 -6.80 -8.50
CA THR A 35 -2.57 -5.80 -8.72
C THR A 35 -1.27 -6.45 -9.13
N ALA A 36 -0.46 -5.69 -9.86
CA ALA A 36 0.94 -6.02 -9.99
C ALA A 36 1.65 -5.65 -8.69
N VAL A 37 2.78 -6.29 -8.44
CA VAL A 37 3.58 -5.99 -7.27
C VAL A 37 4.76 -5.07 -7.61
N VAL A 38 5.23 -5.16 -8.84
CA VAL A 38 6.32 -4.30 -9.30
C VAL A 38 5.81 -3.33 -10.35
N PRO A 39 6.37 -2.15 -10.42
CA PRO A 39 7.45 -1.61 -9.61
C PRO A 39 6.98 -1.24 -8.21
N ALA A 40 7.71 -1.72 -7.22
CA ALA A 40 7.39 -1.43 -5.83
C ALA A 40 8.12 -0.16 -5.40
N SER A 41 7.52 0.60 -4.48
CA SER A 41 8.16 1.84 -4.04
C SER A 41 7.79 2.17 -2.61
N ARG A 42 8.65 2.99 -1.99
CA ARG A 42 8.36 3.63 -0.72
C ARG A 42 8.19 5.11 -0.97
N CYS A 43 7.28 5.72 -0.24
CA CYS A 43 7.08 7.15 -0.32
C CYS A 43 7.92 7.83 0.76
N ASN A 44 8.50 8.98 0.42
CA ASN A 44 9.35 9.71 1.37
C ASN A 44 8.62 10.85 2.08
N CYS A 45 7.30 10.92 1.99
CA CYS A 45 6.55 11.95 2.70
C CYS A 45 6.65 11.72 4.22
N SER A 46 6.22 12.72 4.98
CA SER A 46 6.42 12.69 6.43
C SER A 46 5.78 11.47 7.10
N LEU A 47 4.65 11.03 6.60
CA LEU A 47 3.98 9.84 7.15
C LEU A 47 4.65 8.56 6.65
N CYS A 48 4.81 8.45 5.35
CA CYS A 48 5.25 7.19 4.78
C CYS A 48 6.69 6.85 5.11
N ARG A 49 7.54 7.88 5.29
CA ARG A 49 8.91 7.60 5.72
C ARG A 49 8.93 6.95 7.12
N ARG A 50 7.95 7.30 7.94
CA ARG A 50 7.86 6.70 9.28
C ARG A 50 7.29 5.30 9.24
N LYS A 51 6.37 5.04 8.33
CA LYS A 51 5.83 3.69 8.17
C LYS A 51 6.82 2.74 7.53
N GLY A 52 7.63 3.22 6.60
CA GLY A 52 8.60 2.39 5.92
C GLY A 52 7.99 1.31 5.03
N ALA A 53 6.72 1.42 4.71
CA ALA A 53 6.04 0.37 3.95
C ALA A 53 6.41 0.40 2.48
N LEU A 54 6.64 -0.79 1.94
CA LEU A 54 6.87 -0.98 0.51
C LEU A 54 5.52 -1.22 -0.14
N MET A 55 5.15 -0.36 -1.09
CA MET A 55 3.81 -0.36 -1.65
C MET A 55 3.80 -0.87 -3.08
N THR A 56 2.68 -1.47 -3.46
CA THR A 56 2.44 -1.85 -4.86
C THR A 56 2.33 -0.61 -5.74
N PRO A 57 2.39 -0.80 -7.07
CA PRO A 57 1.94 0.26 -7.96
C PRO A 57 0.47 0.60 -7.69
N PRO A 58 0.02 1.79 -8.08
CA PRO A 58 -1.39 2.15 -7.89
C PRO A 58 -2.32 1.25 -8.70
N PHE A 59 -3.50 1.03 -8.16
CA PHE A 59 -4.55 0.28 -8.85
C PHE A 59 -5.90 0.92 -8.55
N ALA A 60 -6.92 0.55 -9.33
CA ALA A 60 -8.25 1.12 -9.14
C ALA A 60 -8.89 0.57 -7.87
N ALA A 61 -9.65 1.40 -7.18
CA ALA A 61 -10.32 1.00 -5.95
C ALA A 61 -11.15 -0.27 -6.12
N SER A 62 -11.73 -0.47 -7.31
CA SER A 62 -12.56 -1.64 -7.57
C SER A 62 -11.78 -2.95 -7.59
N ASP A 63 -10.45 -2.88 -7.65
CA ASP A 63 -9.62 -4.06 -7.62
C ASP A 63 -9.29 -4.53 -6.20
N LEU A 64 -9.72 -3.80 -5.20
CA LEU A 64 -9.51 -4.15 -3.79
C LEU A 64 -10.83 -4.53 -3.16
N LYS A 65 -10.85 -5.68 -2.50
CA LYS A 65 -12.04 -6.14 -1.81
C LYS A 65 -11.67 -6.51 -0.37
N ILE A 66 -12.32 -5.89 0.57
CA ILE A 66 -12.11 -6.21 1.97
C ILE A 66 -12.99 -7.40 2.32
N LEU A 67 -12.35 -8.48 2.76
CA LEU A 67 -13.04 -9.72 3.05
C LEU A 67 -13.51 -9.80 4.50
N SER A 68 -12.77 -9.18 5.43
CA SER A 68 -13.17 -9.17 6.83
C SER A 68 -12.47 -8.01 7.52
N GLY A 69 -13.03 -7.61 8.66
CA GLY A 69 -12.38 -6.65 9.53
C GLY A 69 -12.51 -5.20 9.11
N GLU A 70 -13.45 -4.89 8.23
CA GLU A 70 -13.61 -3.52 7.79
C GLU A 70 -13.82 -2.57 8.98
N GLY A 71 -14.56 -3.01 9.99
CA GLY A 71 -14.80 -2.21 11.17
C GLY A 71 -13.59 -1.97 12.03
N ALA A 72 -12.53 -2.74 11.83
CA ALA A 72 -11.28 -2.55 12.57
C ALA A 72 -10.33 -1.60 11.86
N LEU A 73 -10.64 -1.21 10.63
CA LEU A 73 -9.81 -0.26 9.91
C LEU A 73 -10.02 1.14 10.47
N THR A 74 -8.92 1.77 10.83
CA THR A 74 -8.94 3.12 11.35
C THR A 74 -8.34 4.05 10.31
N LEU A 75 -8.98 5.17 10.10
CA LEU A 75 -8.58 6.14 9.09
C LEU A 75 -7.72 7.23 9.71
N TYR A 76 -6.61 7.51 9.06
CA TYR A 76 -5.78 8.66 9.40
C TYR A 76 -5.60 9.53 8.16
N GLN A 77 -5.84 10.82 8.32
CA GLN A 77 -5.68 11.79 7.25
C GLN A 77 -4.95 13.02 7.79
N PHE A 78 -4.22 13.69 6.92
CA PHE A 78 -3.50 14.89 7.30
C PHE A 78 -3.34 15.79 6.07
N ASN A 79 -2.92 17.01 6.30
CA ASN A 79 -2.70 18.02 5.25
C ASN A 79 -3.96 18.22 4.42
N SER A 80 -3.91 17.93 3.13
CA SER A 80 -5.03 18.13 2.23
C SER A 80 -6.19 17.18 2.49
N ARG A 81 -5.96 16.11 3.25
CA ARG A 81 -6.95 15.10 3.56
C ARG A 81 -7.53 14.42 2.32
N VAL A 82 -6.76 14.39 1.23
CA VAL A 82 -7.14 13.64 0.05
C VAL A 82 -6.75 12.18 0.23
N ALA A 83 -5.53 11.93 0.64
CA ALA A 83 -5.07 10.57 0.90
C ALA A 83 -5.79 10.02 2.12
N LYS A 84 -6.10 8.72 2.07
CA LYS A 84 -6.73 8.03 3.18
C LYS A 84 -5.85 6.87 3.57
N HIS A 85 -5.30 6.94 4.78
CA HIS A 85 -4.41 5.91 5.29
C HIS A 85 -5.15 5.08 6.31
N TYR A 86 -5.08 3.77 6.15
CA TYR A 86 -5.81 2.87 7.03
C TYR A 86 -4.86 1.99 7.81
N PHE A 87 -5.23 1.68 9.03
CA PHE A 87 -4.48 0.71 9.82
C PHE A 87 -5.45 -0.09 10.68
N CYS A 88 -5.03 -1.30 11.04
CA CYS A 88 -5.82 -2.16 11.91
C CYS A 88 -5.72 -1.63 13.33
N ARG A 89 -6.86 -1.35 13.97
CA ARG A 89 -6.81 -0.79 15.33
C ARG A 89 -6.31 -1.79 16.36
N HIS A 90 -6.33 -3.07 16.04
CA HIS A 90 -5.91 -4.09 17.00
C HIS A 90 -4.41 -4.34 16.95
N CYS A 91 -3.82 -4.39 15.77
CA CYS A 91 -2.39 -4.69 15.66
C CYS A 91 -1.57 -3.53 15.11
N GLY A 92 -2.22 -2.47 14.64
CA GLY A 92 -1.53 -1.29 14.13
C GLY A 92 -0.95 -1.41 12.73
N ILE A 93 -1.10 -2.54 12.08
CA ILE A 93 -0.51 -2.74 10.77
C ILE A 93 -1.30 -1.97 9.73
N TYR A 94 -0.56 -1.38 8.81
CA TYR A 94 -1.01 -0.50 7.75
C TYR A 94 -1.12 -1.31 6.46
N PRO A 95 -2.33 -1.71 6.05
CA PRO A 95 -2.45 -2.60 4.89
C PRO A 95 -2.53 -1.88 3.56
N PHE A 96 -3.13 -0.70 3.49
CA PHE A 96 -3.32 -0.01 2.23
C PHE A 96 -3.71 1.44 2.45
N HIS A 97 -3.68 2.21 1.36
CA HIS A 97 -4.15 3.59 1.40
C HIS A 97 -4.68 4.01 0.04
N GLN A 98 -5.53 5.04 0.07
CA GLN A 98 -5.95 5.77 -1.12
C GLN A 98 -4.93 6.88 -1.36
N THR A 99 -4.45 6.99 -2.60
CA THR A 99 -3.36 7.92 -2.88
C THR A 99 -3.82 9.37 -2.89
N ARG A 100 -2.90 10.26 -2.57
CA ARG A 100 -3.18 11.68 -2.59
C ARG A 100 -3.23 12.22 -4.01
N LYS A 101 -2.34 11.72 -4.85
CA LYS A 101 -2.21 12.23 -6.20
C LYS A 101 -3.47 11.95 -7.02
N ASP A 102 -4.07 10.79 -6.80
CA ASP A 102 -5.29 10.42 -7.49
C ASP A 102 -6.17 9.62 -6.51
N PRO A 103 -7.27 10.23 -6.03
CA PRO A 103 -8.11 9.55 -5.04
C PRO A 103 -8.84 8.33 -5.58
N LEU A 104 -8.84 8.11 -6.88
CA LEU A 104 -9.43 6.91 -7.45
C LEU A 104 -8.50 5.72 -7.38
N LEU A 105 -7.25 5.94 -7.01
CA LEU A 105 -6.23 4.90 -6.99
C LEU A 105 -5.81 4.56 -5.57
N TRP A 106 -5.51 3.28 -5.37
CA TRP A 106 -5.10 2.74 -4.07
C TRP A 106 -3.79 2.00 -4.23
N ARG A 107 -3.12 1.77 -3.12
CA ARG A 107 -1.88 0.99 -3.07
C ARG A 107 -1.91 0.11 -1.82
N VAL A 108 -1.30 -1.07 -1.92
CA VAL A 108 -1.28 -2.04 -0.83
C VAL A 108 0.15 -2.19 -0.30
N ASN A 109 0.25 -2.36 1.01
CA ASN A 109 1.51 -2.68 1.65
C ASN A 109 1.89 -4.12 1.29
N ILE A 110 2.98 -4.26 0.54
CA ILE A 110 3.39 -5.57 0.03
C ILE A 110 3.69 -6.55 1.18
N GLY A 111 4.14 -6.04 2.31
CA GLY A 111 4.38 -6.89 3.47
C GLY A 111 3.15 -7.60 3.99
N CYS A 112 1.97 -7.13 3.64
CA CYS A 112 0.72 -7.77 4.03
C CYS A 112 0.27 -8.86 3.06
N LEU A 113 0.92 -8.98 1.90
CA LEU A 113 0.47 -9.91 0.86
C LEU A 113 1.04 -11.29 1.09
N GLU A 114 0.18 -12.31 0.93
CA GLU A 114 0.60 -13.70 1.02
C GLU A 114 1.39 -14.09 -0.21
N GLY A 115 2.42 -14.87 -0.02
CA GLY A 115 3.19 -15.42 -1.13
C GLY A 115 4.17 -14.45 -1.77
N VAL A 116 4.31 -13.27 -1.25
CA VAL A 116 5.24 -12.27 -1.76
C VAL A 116 6.22 -11.91 -0.66
N ASP A 117 7.51 -12.01 -0.97
CA ASP A 117 8.56 -11.62 -0.02
C ASP A 117 9.02 -10.21 -0.38
N PRO A 118 8.65 -9.20 0.42
CA PRO A 118 9.02 -7.83 0.08
C PRO A 118 10.52 -7.58 0.10
N TYR A 119 11.28 -8.43 0.78
CA TYR A 119 12.72 -8.23 0.89
C TYR A 119 13.48 -8.64 -0.36
N THR A 120 12.83 -9.32 -1.29
CA THR A 120 13.45 -9.71 -2.54
C THR A 120 13.19 -8.71 -3.67
N LEU A 121 12.44 -7.65 -3.38
CA LEU A 121 12.03 -6.70 -4.40
C LEU A 121 12.86 -5.44 -4.33
N GLU A 122 13.16 -4.88 -5.50
CA GLU A 122 13.75 -3.56 -5.57
C GLU A 122 12.72 -2.53 -5.13
N ALA A 123 13.19 -1.54 -4.36
CA ALA A 123 12.31 -0.49 -3.87
C ALA A 123 12.68 0.83 -4.51
N GLY A 124 11.77 1.38 -5.30
CA GLY A 124 11.89 2.74 -5.76
C GLY A 124 11.49 3.72 -4.68
N VAL A 125 11.64 4.99 -4.98
CA VAL A 125 11.24 6.06 -4.06
C VAL A 125 10.24 6.94 -4.75
N ALA A 126 9.06 7.07 -4.15
CA ALA A 126 8.05 8.02 -4.60
C ALA A 126 8.26 9.30 -3.82
N ASP A 127 8.40 10.42 -4.52
CA ASP A 127 8.75 11.68 -3.91
C ASP A 127 7.51 12.43 -3.41
N GLY A 128 6.86 11.85 -2.42
CA GLY A 128 5.69 12.48 -1.81
C GLY A 128 6.03 13.72 -1.00
N ALA A 129 7.29 13.83 -0.58
CA ALA A 129 7.69 14.98 0.21
C ALA A 129 7.55 16.29 -0.58
N SER A 130 7.89 16.27 -1.86
CA SER A 130 7.78 17.48 -2.65
C SER A 130 6.35 17.77 -3.07
N LEU A 131 5.43 16.84 -2.86
CA LEU A 131 4.02 17.04 -3.13
C LEU A 131 3.27 17.55 -1.90
N SER A 132 3.91 17.62 -0.76
CA SER A 132 3.27 18.11 0.46
C SER A 132 2.98 19.58 0.33
N VAL A 133 1.73 19.94 0.49
CA VAL A 133 1.32 21.33 0.40
C VAL A 133 1.38 22.04 1.75
N VAL A 134 1.37 21.28 2.82
CA VAL A 134 1.40 21.83 4.16
C VAL A 134 2.80 21.68 4.72
N LYS A 135 3.28 22.71 5.35
CA LYS A 135 4.57 22.68 6.00
C LYS A 135 4.40 22.01 7.35
N VAL A 136 4.36 20.71 7.29
CA VAL A 136 4.00 19.94 8.46
C VAL A 136 4.90 20.17 9.63
N VAL A 137 6.13 20.45 9.34
CA VAL A 137 7.11 20.62 10.41
C VAL A 137 6.74 21.70 11.40
N GLU A 138 6.00 22.68 10.94
CA GLU A 138 5.60 23.74 11.86
C GLU A 138 4.66 23.21 12.91
N ASP A 139 4.02 22.13 12.61
CA ASP A 139 3.00 21.60 13.50
C ASP A 139 3.53 20.56 14.43
N ALA A 140 4.75 20.24 14.29
CA ALA A 140 5.33 19.18 15.09
C ALA A 140 5.27 19.47 16.56
#